data_bb932b0b63df42668f3b4837c6f5caf7
#
_entry.id   bb932b0b63df42668f3b4837c6f5caf7
#
_cell.length_a   1.000
_cell.length_b   1.000
_cell.length_c   1.000
_cell.angle_alpha   90.00
_cell.angle_beta   90.00
_cell.angle_gamma   90.00
#
_symmetry.space_group_name_H-M   'P 1'
#
loop_
_entity.id
_entity.type
_entity.pdbx_description
1 polymer ?
#
loop_
_entity_poly.entity_id
_entity_poly.type
_entity_poly.pdbx_seq_one_letter_code
_entity_poly.pdbx_strand_id
1 'polypeptide(L)'
;MSRFVLNEDVETATFDWGTAGMRGAPTITGCESYVVMDVELAPGFAHPFHKHPDQDEMIVLKAGRIVQWLGEDQRELGPGDSVHIDRDVVHGSYNDFDEPAHLQVVLAPAHGEGGYTAVDVSSEEPWASLRG
;
A
#
# COMPACT_ATOMS: atom_id res chain seq x y z
N MET A 1 19.51 -16.06 1.86
CA MET A 1 18.86 -14.75 1.88
C MET A 1 19.55 -13.85 2.89
N SER A 2 19.79 -12.60 2.53
CA SER A 2 20.44 -11.65 3.41
C SER A 2 19.42 -11.01 4.36
N ARG A 3 19.86 -10.74 5.59
CA ARG A 3 19.10 -9.93 6.55
C ARG A 3 19.26 -8.43 6.30
N PHE A 4 20.33 -8.07 5.58
CA PHE A 4 20.57 -6.69 5.19
C PHE A 4 20.03 -6.49 3.78
N VAL A 5 19.21 -5.46 3.60
CA VAL A 5 18.65 -5.07 2.32
C VAL A 5 19.04 -3.61 2.10
N LEU A 6 20.06 -3.40 1.27
CA LEU A 6 20.53 -2.05 0.98
C LEU A 6 19.58 -1.37 0.00
N ASN A 7 19.42 -0.07 0.15
CA ASN A 7 18.51 0.68 -0.72
C ASN A 7 18.84 0.50 -2.20
N GLU A 8 20.12 0.43 -2.54
CA GLU A 8 20.60 0.24 -3.91
C GLU A 8 20.25 -1.13 -4.49
N ASP A 9 19.94 -2.10 -3.63
CA ASP A 9 19.60 -3.47 -4.03
C ASP A 9 18.09 -3.73 -4.08
N VAL A 10 17.27 -2.74 -3.71
CA VAL A 10 15.82 -2.89 -3.77
C VAL A 10 15.37 -2.85 -5.22
N GLU A 11 14.74 -3.93 -5.66
CA GLU A 11 14.16 -3.98 -6.99
C GLU A 11 12.85 -3.20 -7.00
N THR A 12 12.77 -2.22 -7.89
CA THR A 12 11.61 -1.36 -8.01
C THR A 12 10.92 -1.62 -9.35
N ALA A 13 9.66 -2.01 -9.29
CA ALA A 13 8.82 -2.16 -10.47
C ALA A 13 8.14 -0.83 -10.78
N THR A 14 8.03 -0.50 -12.06
CA THR A 14 7.40 0.73 -12.52
C THR A 14 6.10 0.42 -13.23
N PHE A 15 5.06 1.15 -12.88
CA PHE A 15 3.71 1.02 -13.43
C PHE A 15 3.20 2.39 -13.86
N ASP A 16 2.05 2.44 -14.53
CA ASP A 16 1.43 3.71 -14.92
C ASP A 16 1.11 4.59 -13.70
N TRP A 17 0.73 3.96 -12.59
CA TRP A 17 0.34 4.68 -11.37
C TRP A 17 1.52 5.08 -10.48
N GLY A 18 2.72 4.60 -10.76
CA GLY A 18 3.89 4.89 -9.95
C GLY A 18 4.84 3.71 -9.83
N THR A 19 5.45 3.55 -8.67
CA THR A 19 6.45 2.50 -8.44
C THR A 19 6.16 1.72 -7.16
N ALA A 20 6.65 0.47 -7.11
CA ALA A 20 6.62 -0.36 -5.92
C ALA A 20 7.96 -1.06 -5.75
N GLY A 21 8.57 -0.92 -4.57
CA GLY A 21 9.83 -1.56 -4.22
C GLY A 21 9.64 -2.43 -2.99
N MET A 22 9.97 -3.71 -3.09
CA MET A 22 9.83 -4.67 -1.99
C MET A 22 11.09 -4.67 -1.14
N ARG A 23 10.99 -4.31 0.14
CA ARG A 23 12.13 -4.28 1.07
C ARG A 23 12.21 -5.52 1.94
N GLY A 24 11.08 -6.11 2.30
CA GLY A 24 11.02 -7.29 3.13
C GLY A 24 9.90 -8.21 2.68
N ALA A 25 10.23 -9.46 2.48
CA ALA A 25 9.27 -10.50 2.12
C ALA A 25 9.95 -11.86 2.31
N PRO A 26 9.20 -12.96 2.37
CA PRO A 26 9.80 -14.29 2.47
C PRO A 26 10.84 -14.57 1.36
N THR A 27 10.60 -14.05 0.16
CA THR A 27 11.50 -14.25 -0.98
C THR A 27 12.76 -13.38 -0.92
N ILE A 28 12.80 -12.39 -0.03
CA ILE A 28 13.91 -11.45 0.09
C ILE A 28 14.74 -11.75 1.35
N THR A 29 14.09 -11.78 2.52
CA THR A 29 14.77 -11.96 3.81
C THR A 29 14.49 -13.29 4.45
N GLY A 30 13.56 -14.08 3.92
CA GLY A 30 13.11 -15.33 4.53
C GLY A 30 12.11 -15.13 5.67
N CYS A 31 11.76 -13.91 6.00
CA CYS A 31 10.82 -13.61 7.10
C CYS A 31 9.39 -13.77 6.63
N GLU A 32 8.61 -14.57 7.35
CA GLU A 32 7.20 -14.80 7.05
C GLU A 32 6.25 -13.98 7.93
N SER A 33 6.81 -13.17 8.82
CA SER A 33 6.02 -12.40 9.79
C SER A 33 5.42 -11.13 9.20
N TYR A 34 6.02 -10.58 8.17
CA TYR A 34 5.56 -9.33 7.55
C TYR A 34 6.14 -9.15 6.16
N VAL A 35 5.53 -8.20 5.44
CA VAL A 35 6.03 -7.70 4.18
C VAL A 35 6.17 -6.19 4.31
N VAL A 36 7.28 -5.63 3.83
CA VAL A 36 7.52 -4.19 3.81
C VAL A 36 7.80 -3.75 2.38
N MET A 37 7.05 -2.75 1.92
CA MET A 37 7.24 -2.20 0.58
C MET A 37 7.18 -0.69 0.60
N ASP A 38 7.89 -0.07 -0.33
CA ASP A 38 7.79 1.36 -0.60
C ASP A 38 6.97 1.53 -1.87
N VAL A 39 5.97 2.40 -1.79
CA VAL A 39 5.08 2.68 -2.91
C VAL A 39 5.15 4.16 -3.22
N GLU A 40 5.32 4.50 -4.49
CA GLU A 40 5.19 5.86 -4.95
C GLU A 40 3.97 5.95 -5.86
N LEU A 41 3.04 6.83 -5.50
CA LEU A 41 1.87 7.13 -6.33
C LEU A 41 2.10 8.42 -7.09
N ALA A 42 2.07 8.35 -8.41
CA ALA A 42 2.15 9.52 -9.26
C ALA A 42 0.91 10.41 -9.06
N PRO A 43 1.04 11.74 -9.32
CA PRO A 43 -0.11 12.64 -9.23
C PRO A 43 -1.30 12.14 -10.05
N GLY A 44 -2.48 12.13 -9.44
CA GLY A 44 -3.71 11.68 -10.08
C GLY A 44 -3.94 10.17 -10.09
N PHE A 45 -3.01 9.39 -9.54
CA PHE A 45 -3.14 7.93 -9.51
C PHE A 45 -3.44 7.40 -8.11
N ALA A 46 -3.73 6.11 -8.03
CA ALA A 46 -4.24 5.52 -6.80
C ALA A 46 -3.96 4.03 -6.71
N HIS A 47 -4.01 3.51 -5.48
CA HIS A 47 -4.38 2.13 -5.20
C HIS A 47 -5.89 2.16 -4.90
N PRO A 48 -6.74 1.80 -5.87
CA PRO A 48 -8.19 1.90 -5.69
C PRO A 48 -8.70 0.94 -4.61
N PHE A 49 -9.95 1.07 -4.25
CA PHE A 49 -10.56 0.25 -3.20
C PHE A 49 -10.28 -1.23 -3.37
N HIS A 50 -9.66 -1.80 -2.33
CA HIS A 50 -9.28 -3.20 -2.27
C HIS A 50 -9.23 -3.64 -0.81
N LYS A 51 -9.01 -4.93 -0.58
CA LYS A 51 -8.85 -5.48 0.76
C LYS A 51 -7.82 -6.61 0.77
N HIS A 52 -7.27 -6.87 1.94
CA HIS A 52 -6.36 -7.99 2.18
C HIS A 52 -7.01 -8.92 3.21
N PRO A 53 -7.72 -9.98 2.77
CA PRO A 53 -8.49 -10.83 3.70
C PRO A 53 -7.67 -11.49 4.80
N ASP A 54 -6.39 -11.73 4.55
CA ASP A 54 -5.54 -12.53 5.45
C ASP A 54 -4.42 -11.72 6.11
N GLN A 55 -4.43 -10.40 5.97
CA GLN A 55 -3.32 -9.55 6.44
C GLN A 55 -3.83 -8.26 7.05
N ASP A 56 -3.21 -7.86 8.16
CA ASP A 56 -3.32 -6.51 8.67
C ASP A 56 -2.33 -5.62 7.94
N GLU A 57 -2.60 -4.34 7.86
CA GLU A 57 -1.77 -3.39 7.12
C GLU A 57 -1.53 -2.12 7.92
N MET A 58 -0.32 -1.57 7.79
CA MET A 58 0.01 -0.22 8.26
C MET A 58 0.56 0.55 7.07
N ILE A 59 0.00 1.71 6.80
CA ILE A 59 0.53 2.64 5.81
C ILE A 59 1.05 3.87 6.53
N VAL A 60 2.29 4.24 6.22
CA VAL A 60 2.91 5.47 6.71
C VAL A 60 3.19 6.36 5.52
N LEU A 61 2.65 7.58 5.51
CA LEU A 61 2.96 8.53 4.45
C LEU A 61 4.29 9.20 4.76
N LYS A 62 5.24 9.08 3.85
CA LYS A 62 6.59 9.60 4.03
C LYS A 62 6.78 10.94 3.34
N ALA A 63 6.15 11.15 2.21
CA ALA A 63 6.24 12.40 1.45
C ALA A 63 5.00 12.57 0.58
N GLY A 64 4.67 13.81 0.25
CA GLY A 64 3.48 14.13 -0.51
C GLY A 64 2.22 14.10 0.34
N ARG A 65 1.08 13.91 -0.29
CA ARG A 65 -0.23 13.88 0.36
C ARG A 65 -1.12 12.88 -0.35
N ILE A 66 -2.01 12.26 0.40
CA ILE A 66 -3.02 11.35 -0.15
C ILE A 66 -4.37 11.58 0.54
N VAL A 67 -5.43 11.17 -0.13
CA VAL A 67 -6.72 10.95 0.52
C VAL A 67 -6.80 9.46 0.80
N GLN A 68 -6.81 9.10 2.06
CA GLN A 68 -6.87 7.71 2.49
C GLN A 68 -8.29 7.36 2.92
N TRP A 69 -8.81 6.29 2.32
CA TRP A 69 -10.11 5.73 2.68
C TRP A 69 -9.90 4.50 3.57
N LEU A 70 -10.73 4.41 4.60
CA LEU A 70 -10.81 3.25 5.50
C LEU A 70 -12.30 2.93 5.64
N GLY A 71 -12.74 1.86 4.99
CA GLY A 71 -14.17 1.67 4.80
C GLY A 71 -14.74 2.88 4.05
N GLU A 72 -15.83 3.45 4.55
CA GLU A 72 -16.44 4.62 3.94
C GLU A 72 -15.96 5.95 4.54
N ASP A 73 -15.06 5.90 5.53
CA ASP A 73 -14.44 7.09 6.09
C ASP A 73 -13.20 7.48 5.29
N GLN A 74 -12.88 8.76 5.28
CA GLN A 74 -11.70 9.25 4.61
C GLN A 74 -11.01 10.34 5.42
N ARG A 75 -9.70 10.41 5.23
CA ARG A 75 -8.87 11.51 5.76
C ARG A 75 -7.77 11.84 4.79
N GLU A 76 -7.42 13.12 4.76
CA GLU A 76 -6.22 13.56 4.06
C GLU A 76 -5.02 13.29 4.97
N LEU A 77 -4.00 12.60 4.46
CA LEU A 77 -2.77 12.32 5.18
C LEU A 77 -1.62 13.10 4.58
N GLY A 78 -0.79 13.67 5.45
CA GLY A 78 0.46 14.32 5.11
C GLY A 78 1.65 13.58 5.67
N PRO A 79 2.89 14.06 5.42
CA PRO A 79 4.10 13.37 5.86
C PRO A 79 4.10 13.10 7.36
N GLY A 80 4.37 11.84 7.73
CA GLY A 80 4.37 11.38 9.10
C GLY A 80 3.05 10.81 9.59
N ASP A 81 1.96 11.02 8.86
CA ASP A 81 0.67 10.44 9.22
C ASP A 81 0.63 8.96 8.82
N SER A 82 -0.19 8.21 9.53
CA SER A 82 -0.33 6.78 9.28
C SER A 82 -1.76 6.31 9.48
N VAL A 83 -2.04 5.13 8.94
CA VAL A 83 -3.33 4.46 9.12
C VAL A 83 -3.09 2.97 9.36
N HIS A 84 -3.81 2.43 10.34
CA HIS A 84 -3.87 0.99 10.56
C HIS A 84 -5.14 0.44 9.93
N ILE A 85 -5.00 -0.63 9.17
CA ILE A 85 -6.08 -1.27 8.44
C ILE A 85 -6.16 -2.72 8.89
N ASP A 86 -7.25 -3.09 9.55
CA ASP A 86 -7.47 -4.47 9.95
C ASP A 86 -7.69 -5.35 8.72
N ARG A 87 -7.35 -6.63 8.85
CA ARG A 87 -7.53 -7.57 7.75
C ARG A 87 -8.97 -7.58 7.27
N ASP A 88 -9.14 -7.75 5.98
CA ASP A 88 -10.42 -7.79 5.28
C ASP A 88 -11.20 -6.48 5.25
N VAL A 89 -10.63 -5.39 5.77
CA VAL A 89 -11.27 -4.06 5.69
C VAL A 89 -10.93 -3.41 4.36
N VAL A 90 -11.95 -2.95 3.64
CA VAL A 90 -11.77 -2.26 2.36
C VAL A 90 -11.15 -0.89 2.60
N HIS A 91 -10.17 -0.55 1.78
CA HIS A 91 -9.47 0.72 1.84
C HIS A 91 -8.95 1.12 0.46
N GLY A 92 -8.50 2.36 0.36
CA GLY A 92 -7.89 2.87 -0.87
C GLY A 92 -7.06 4.10 -0.60
N SER A 93 -5.98 4.26 -1.35
CA SER A 93 -5.06 5.40 -1.23
C SER A 93 -5.08 6.16 -2.55
N TYR A 94 -5.44 7.44 -2.50
CA TYR A 94 -5.64 8.24 -3.71
C TYR A 94 -4.76 9.49 -3.66
N ASN A 95 -3.91 9.63 -4.68
CA ASN A 95 -3.11 10.85 -4.81
C ASN A 95 -3.88 11.84 -5.69
N ASP A 96 -4.74 12.63 -5.06
CA ASP A 96 -5.54 13.66 -5.73
C ASP A 96 -4.80 15.00 -5.82
N PHE A 97 -3.48 14.99 -5.63
CA PHE A 97 -2.65 16.20 -5.53
C PHE A 97 -1.65 16.27 -6.69
N ASP A 98 -0.83 17.33 -6.69
CA ASP A 98 0.08 17.65 -7.79
C ASP A 98 1.49 17.06 -7.65
N GLU A 99 1.79 16.46 -6.51
CA GLU A 99 3.12 15.90 -6.23
C GLU A 99 3.05 14.40 -6.05
N PRO A 100 4.15 13.68 -6.32
CA PRO A 100 4.21 12.25 -6.00
C PRO A 100 4.02 12.03 -4.51
N ALA A 101 3.39 10.93 -4.15
CA ALA A 101 3.23 10.52 -2.75
C ALA A 101 4.04 9.27 -2.49
N HIS A 102 4.80 9.27 -1.40
CA HIS A 102 5.60 8.12 -0.99
C HIS A 102 4.99 7.49 0.25
N LEU A 103 4.61 6.22 0.12
CA LEU A 103 4.01 5.43 1.19
C LEU A 103 4.95 4.29 1.56
N GLN A 104 5.11 4.05 2.86
CA GLN A 104 5.70 2.81 3.32
C GLN A 104 4.58 1.92 3.83
N VAL A 105 4.52 0.71 3.31
CA VAL A 105 3.44 -0.24 3.56
C VAL A 105 3.99 -1.47 4.25
N VAL A 106 3.35 -1.86 5.36
CA VAL A 106 3.67 -3.09 6.09
C VAL A 106 2.42 -3.93 6.13
N LEU A 107 2.54 -5.19 5.70
CA LEU A 107 1.47 -6.18 5.75
C LEU A 107 1.92 -7.35 6.62
N ALA A 108 1.05 -7.87 7.47
CA ALA A 108 1.40 -8.95 8.38
C ALA A 108 0.18 -9.86 8.64
N PRO A 109 0.40 -11.17 8.67
CA PRO A 109 1.62 -11.89 8.30
C PRO A 109 1.86 -11.85 6.80
N ALA A 110 3.02 -12.27 6.35
CA ALA A 110 3.23 -12.51 4.92
C ALA A 110 2.27 -13.61 4.47
N HIS A 111 1.68 -13.45 3.31
CA HIS A 111 0.66 -14.37 2.80
C HIS A 111 0.72 -14.44 1.28
N GLY A 112 0.57 -15.65 0.74
CA GLY A 112 0.62 -15.87 -0.69
C GLY A 112 2.03 -15.90 -1.26
N GLU A 113 2.14 -16.10 -2.55
CA GLU A 113 3.41 -16.35 -3.24
C GLU A 113 4.35 -15.13 -3.19
N GLY A 114 3.83 -13.95 -3.40
CA GLY A 114 4.61 -12.70 -3.34
C GLY A 114 4.69 -12.08 -1.97
N GLY A 115 4.12 -12.71 -0.96
CA GLY A 115 4.09 -12.20 0.40
C GLY A 115 2.86 -11.40 0.74
N TYR A 116 2.06 -11.00 -0.25
CA TYR A 116 0.78 -10.34 -0.01
C TYR A 116 -0.23 -10.70 -1.09
N THR A 117 -1.51 -10.60 -0.73
CA THR A 117 -2.62 -10.83 -1.65
C THR A 117 -3.63 -9.71 -1.47
N ALA A 118 -4.30 -9.35 -2.56
CA ALA A 118 -5.30 -8.29 -2.55
C ALA A 118 -6.51 -8.70 -3.38
N VAL A 119 -7.69 -8.25 -2.94
CA VAL A 119 -8.94 -8.41 -3.68
C VAL A 119 -9.43 -7.02 -4.08
N ASP A 120 -9.47 -6.75 -5.37
CA ASP A 120 -9.97 -5.47 -5.89
C ASP A 120 -11.50 -5.45 -5.80
N VAL A 121 -12.05 -4.44 -5.15
CA VAL A 121 -13.49 -4.22 -5.03
C VAL A 121 -13.93 -2.88 -5.59
N SER A 122 -13.04 -2.20 -6.32
CA SER A 122 -13.30 -0.85 -6.83
C SER A 122 -14.46 -0.76 -7.80
N SER A 123 -14.84 -1.86 -8.44
CA SER A 123 -16.00 -1.91 -9.34
C SER A 123 -17.29 -2.38 -8.65
N GLU A 124 -17.22 -2.70 -7.36
CA GLU A 124 -18.38 -3.15 -6.58
C GLU A 124 -18.97 -2.01 -5.77
N GLU A 125 -20.31 -2.00 -5.61
CA GLU A 125 -20.96 -1.04 -4.74
C GLU A 125 -20.77 -1.42 -3.27
N PRO A 126 -20.66 -0.44 -2.34
CA PRO A 126 -20.78 1.00 -2.58
C PRO A 126 -19.51 1.67 -3.12
N TRP A 127 -18.42 0.94 -3.25
CA TRP A 127 -17.09 1.47 -3.58
C TRP A 127 -17.04 2.15 -4.95
N ALA A 128 -17.73 1.55 -5.94
CA ALA A 128 -17.74 2.06 -7.30
C ALA A 128 -18.30 3.49 -7.40
N SER A 129 -19.22 3.86 -6.50
CA SER A 129 -19.88 5.17 -6.50
C SER A 129 -19.40 6.12 -5.42
N LEU A 130 -18.57 5.64 -4.49
CA LEU A 130 -18.25 6.38 -3.26
C LEU A 130 -17.46 7.66 -3.50
N ARG A 131 -16.59 7.69 -4.47
CA ARG A 131 -15.81 8.88 -4.83
C ARG A 131 -16.47 9.75 -5.90
N GLY A 132 -17.67 9.46 -6.24
CA GLY A 132 -18.41 10.16 -7.27
C GLY A 132 -18.30 9.48 -8.60
#